data_981a6ad3d39178960216d0700f479839
#
_entry.id   981a6ad3d39178960216d0700f479839
#
_cell.length_a   1.000
_cell.length_b   1.000
_cell.length_c   1.000
_cell.angle_alpha   90.00
_cell.angle_beta   90.00
_cell.angle_gamma   90.00
#
_symmetry.space_group_name_H-M   'P 1'
#
loop_
_entity.id
_entity.type
_entity.pdbx_description
1 polymer ?
#
loop_
_entity_poly.entity_id
_entity_poly.type
_entity_poly.pdbx_seq_one_letter_code
_entity_poly.pdbx_strand_id
1 'polypeptide(L)' 'MCEFKVFLDDEQVAEDVVFIEASGSEVLLHDILGVEKRLTNCHLVRVSVEKERVDLARE' A
#
# COMPACT_ATOMS: atom_id res chain seq x y z
N MET A 1 -10.40 -10.56 -8.78
CA MET A 1 -9.11 -9.90 -8.47
C MET A 1 -9.21 -9.19 -7.15
N CYS A 2 -8.20 -9.33 -6.29
CA CYS A 2 -8.19 -8.65 -5.00
C CYS A 2 -7.70 -7.22 -5.19
N GLU A 3 -8.45 -6.27 -4.66
CA GLU A 3 -8.10 -4.86 -4.69
C GLU A 3 -7.99 -4.40 -3.25
N PHE A 4 -6.83 -3.85 -2.92
CA PHE A 4 -6.49 -3.54 -1.54
C PHE A 4 -6.63 -2.06 -1.24
N LYS A 5 -7.01 -1.77 -0.01
CA LYS A 5 -6.89 -0.42 0.57
C LYS A 5 -5.58 -0.36 1.31
N VAL A 6 -4.87 0.74 1.16
CA VAL A 6 -3.56 0.93 1.80
C VAL A 6 -3.67 2.08 2.79
N PHE A 7 -3.18 1.80 3.99
CA PHE A 7 -3.19 2.77 5.10
C PHE A 7 -1.78 3.07 5.53
N LEU A 8 -1.50 4.33 5.83
CA LEU A 8 -0.23 4.78 6.38
C LEU A 8 -0.52 5.42 7.72
N ASP A 9 -0.03 4.80 8.81
CA ASP A 9 -0.32 5.24 10.18
C ASP A 9 -1.83 5.41 10.38
N ASP A 10 -2.61 4.41 9.95
CA ASP A 10 -4.07 4.35 10.06
C ASP A 10 -4.83 5.36 9.21
N GLU A 11 -4.15 6.07 8.33
CA GLU A 11 -4.79 6.99 7.38
C GLU A 11 -4.81 6.33 6.01
N GLN A 12 -5.99 6.24 5.39
CA GLN A 12 -6.09 5.64 4.07
C GLN A 12 -5.42 6.53 3.03
N VAL A 13 -4.44 5.98 2.33
CA VAL A 13 -3.67 6.72 1.32
C VAL A 13 -3.92 6.23 -0.09
N ALA A 14 -4.54 5.05 -0.24
CA ALA A 14 -4.82 4.52 -1.58
C ALA A 14 -5.92 3.48 -1.50
N GLU A 15 -6.58 3.24 -2.66
CA GLU A 15 -7.57 2.20 -2.78
C GLU A 15 -7.44 1.53 -4.15
N ASP A 16 -8.11 0.39 -4.31
CA ASP A 16 -8.10 -0.37 -5.56
C ASP A 16 -6.67 -0.73 -6.00
N VAL A 17 -5.81 -1.01 -5.01
CA VAL A 17 -4.40 -1.31 -5.26
C VAL A 17 -4.25 -2.78 -5.61
N VAL A 18 -3.56 -3.06 -6.71
CA VAL A 18 -3.35 -4.42 -7.20
C VAL A 18 -1.88 -4.82 -7.25
N PHE A 19 -0.97 -3.88 -7.04
CA PHE A 19 0.46 -4.16 -7.05
C PHE A 19 1.16 -3.31 -5.99
N ILE A 20 2.01 -3.95 -5.21
CA ILE A 20 2.78 -3.27 -4.17
C ILE A 20 4.21 -3.78 -4.21
N GLU A 21 5.16 -2.86 -4.27
CA GLU A 21 6.58 -3.20 -4.21
C GLU A 21 7.22 -2.38 -3.10
N ALA A 22 7.80 -3.08 -2.14
CA ALA A 22 8.49 -2.43 -1.02
C ALA A 22 9.99 -2.62 -1.19
N SER A 23 10.75 -1.53 -1.14
CA SER A 23 12.20 -1.58 -1.31
C SER A 23 12.81 -0.52 -0.41
N GLY A 24 13.61 -0.95 0.58
CA GLY A 24 14.17 -0.03 1.56
C GLY A 24 13.08 0.73 2.27
N SER A 25 13.14 2.06 2.22
CA SER A 25 12.16 2.93 2.85
C SER A 25 11.09 3.41 1.88
N GLU A 26 10.98 2.76 0.70
CA GLU A 26 10.04 3.16 -0.34
C GLU A 26 9.00 2.09 -0.57
N VAL A 27 7.77 2.52 -0.83
CA VAL A 27 6.69 1.62 -1.22
C VAL A 27 6.04 2.18 -2.48
N LEU A 28 5.98 1.35 -3.52
CA LEU A 28 5.37 1.71 -4.79
C LEU A 28 4.04 0.98 -4.92
N LEU A 29 3.00 1.72 -5.24
CA LEU A 29 1.65 1.18 -5.40
C LEU A 29 1.16 1.40 -6.82
N HIS A 30 0.45 0.40 -7.37
CA HIS A 30 -0.28 0.56 -8.64
C HIS A 30 -1.74 0.22 -8.38
N ASP A 31 -2.65 1.04 -8.88
CA ASP A 31 -4.07 0.74 -8.76
C ASP A 31 -4.58 0.04 -10.02
N ILE A 32 -5.87 -0.28 -10.06
CA ILE A 32 -6.47 -1.03 -11.17
C ILE A 32 -6.44 -0.26 -12.49
N LEU A 33 -6.24 1.05 -12.44
CA LEU A 33 -6.16 1.88 -13.64
C LEU A 33 -4.72 2.08 -14.08
N GLY A 34 -3.76 1.49 -13.35
CA GLY A 34 -2.34 1.62 -13.66
C GLY A 34 -1.70 2.89 -13.13
N VAL A 35 -2.42 3.65 -12.30
CA VAL A 35 -1.85 4.86 -11.71
C VAL A 35 -0.86 4.45 -10.62
N GLU A 36 0.33 5.03 -10.67
CA GLU A 36 1.39 4.76 -9.70
C GLU A 36 1.37 5.79 -8.57
N LYS A 37 1.66 5.30 -7.38
CA LYS A 37 1.85 6.16 -6.22
C LYS A 37 3.07 5.67 -5.47
N ARG A 38 4.03 6.55 -5.25
CA ARG A 38 5.27 6.22 -4.54
C ARG A 38 5.26 6.90 -3.18
N LEU A 39 5.43 6.10 -2.14
CA LEU A 39 5.50 6.59 -0.77
C LEU A 39 6.92 6.39 -0.27
N THR A 40 7.46 7.40 0.43
CA THR A 40 8.84 7.36 0.94
C THR A 40 8.84 7.43 2.46
N ASN A 41 9.95 7.01 3.06
CA ASN A 41 10.14 7.03 4.51
C ASN A 41 9.05 6.25 5.23
N CYS A 42 8.73 5.08 4.69
CA CYS A 42 7.73 4.21 5.31
C CYS A 42 8.10 2.75 5.03
N HIS A 43 7.44 1.85 5.74
CA HIS A 43 7.69 0.42 5.57
C HIS A 43 6.40 -0.36 5.75
N LEU A 44 6.39 -1.58 5.24
CA LEU A 44 5.27 -2.49 5.31
C LEU A 44 5.16 -3.05 6.73
N VAL A 45 3.96 -2.98 7.31
CA VAL A 45 3.71 -3.52 8.63
C VAL A 45 2.92 -4.82 8.53
N ARG A 46 1.84 -4.81 7.74
CA ARG A 46 0.93 -5.95 7.73
C ARG A 46 0.12 -5.97 6.45
N VAL A 47 -0.11 -7.18 5.94
CA VAL A 47 -1.01 -7.41 4.81
C VAL A 47 -2.10 -8.37 5.30
N SER A 48 -3.35 -7.97 5.13
CA SER A 48 -4.48 -8.85 5.42
C SER A 48 -5.24 -9.10 4.13
N VAL A 49 -5.10 -10.30 3.60
CA VAL A 49 -5.81 -10.68 2.37
C VAL A 49 -7.31 -10.76 2.63
N GLU A 50 -7.68 -11.27 3.80
CA GLU A 50 -9.08 -11.40 4.18
C GLU A 50 -9.79 -10.06 4.21
N LYS A 51 -9.12 -9.04 4.74
CA LYS A 51 -9.69 -7.70 4.83
C LYS A 51 -9.35 -6.83 3.61
N GLU A 52 -8.52 -7.35 2.72
CA GLU A 52 -8.03 -6.62 1.56
C GLU A 52 -7.42 -5.29 1.98
N ARG A 53 -6.56 -5.37 2.98
CA ARG A 53 -5.98 -4.19 3.62
C ARG A 53 -4.48 -4.35 3.78
N VAL A 54 -3.76 -3.27 3.51
CA VAL A 54 -2.31 -3.20 3.72
C VAL A 54 -2.04 -2.04 4.66
N ASP A 55 -1.24 -2.30 5.68
CA ASP A 55 -0.86 -1.29 6.66
C ASP A 55 0.62 -0.97 6.53
N LEU A 56 0.91 0.31 6.39
CA LEU A 56 2.27 0.85 6.36
C LEU A 56 2.45 1.75 7.57
N ALA A 57 3.70 1.98 7.95
CA ALA A 57 4.04 2.90 9.02
C ALA A 57 5.18 3.80 8.57
N ARG A 58 5.16 5.06 9.02
CA ARG A 58 6.27 5.98 8.79
C ARG A 58 7.47 5.57 9.62
N GLU A 59 8.63 5.83 9.06
CA GLU A 59 9.89 5.59 9.78
C GLU A 59 10.30 6.79 10.61
#